data_23e4a9adc3aa66425ec245590683d1b3
#
_entry.id   23e4a9adc3aa66425ec245590683d1b3
#
_cell.length_a   1.000
_cell.length_b   1.000
_cell.length_c   1.000
_cell.angle_alpha   90.00
_cell.angle_beta   90.00
_cell.angle_gamma   90.00
#
_symmetry.space_group_name_H-M   'P 1'
#
loop_
_entity.id
_entity.type
_entity.pdbx_description
1 polymer ?
#
loop_
_entity_poly.entity_id
_entity_poly.type
_entity_poly.pdbx_seq_one_letter_code
_entity_poly.pdbx_strand_id
1 'polypeptide(L)'
;MRHRTTALHRLVVAGTATVALTLGVGVPAATARAAGAPSEAAATARGHLPGFDAEPLAKRLAPLPGYHAGALVRVDGPGRGPLWTGTAGAVTADAHFRIGSVTKAFTHTVALQLVAEHRIGIDDPVRSHLPDLIPAEYGGVTVRQVLDHTSGFPAPAPTPTPRNGPGWWLMGVTPVDGVRDAFALAAADDAWRRHRPAPGTVQQYNGLNTLVVGLLVEKVTGNSFREELDQRILRPLRLRHTSLPASGDVSIPGPHARVYVGADEVTRQSPYPWAEGGVISTAADLDRFLTALLSGRLLPPSVRRLAFSVPEVPNAPQNRHCGTAGKACFAPVGLMRLTLADGVTVWGKTGSRPGWENGFFATPDLRRRVVYSLNPNGTGTSQEYTDYVLALVGAAFTGVPPTAAEPADPGHRSR
;
A
#
# COMPACT_ATOMS: atom_id res chain seq x y z
N MET A 1 12.27 -50.00 -30.50
CA MET A 1 13.29 -48.96 -30.54
C MET A 1 12.67 -47.65 -31.03
N ARG A 2 12.24 -46.78 -30.16
CA ARG A 2 11.94 -45.36 -30.44
C ARG A 2 12.07 -44.63 -29.11
N HIS A 3 13.11 -43.83 -28.96
CA HIS A 3 13.37 -42.92 -27.84
C HIS A 3 12.34 -41.78 -27.87
N ARG A 4 11.66 -41.58 -26.76
CA ARG A 4 10.90 -40.34 -26.49
C ARG A 4 11.68 -39.53 -25.45
N THR A 5 12.27 -38.45 -25.90
CA THR A 5 12.87 -37.41 -25.09
C THR A 5 11.76 -36.59 -24.45
N THR A 6 11.66 -36.62 -23.13
CA THR A 6 10.78 -35.77 -22.34
C THR A 6 11.51 -34.48 -22.02
N ALA A 7 11.03 -33.38 -22.56
CA ALA A 7 11.52 -32.03 -22.23
C ALA A 7 11.01 -31.61 -20.83
N LEU A 8 11.93 -31.42 -19.89
CA LEU A 8 11.65 -30.82 -18.59
C LEU A 8 11.37 -29.35 -18.78
N HIS A 9 10.14 -28.91 -18.57
CA HIS A 9 9.80 -27.50 -18.39
C HIS A 9 10.21 -27.09 -16.97
N ARG A 10 11.27 -26.28 -16.87
CA ARG A 10 11.62 -25.55 -15.65
C ARG A 10 10.59 -24.42 -15.46
N LEU A 11 9.65 -24.60 -14.54
CA LEU A 11 8.81 -23.52 -14.05
C LEU A 11 9.65 -22.67 -13.10
N VAL A 12 10.02 -21.47 -13.54
CA VAL A 12 10.59 -20.44 -12.68
C VAL A 12 9.43 -19.82 -11.91
N VAL A 13 9.39 -20.05 -10.60
CA VAL A 13 8.45 -19.39 -9.69
C VAL A 13 8.86 -17.91 -9.59
N ALA A 14 8.16 -17.05 -10.33
CA ALA A 14 8.30 -15.61 -10.22
C ALA A 14 7.50 -15.14 -8.99
N GLY A 15 8.22 -14.69 -7.96
CA GLY A 15 7.62 -13.93 -6.85
C GLY A 15 6.82 -12.74 -7.39
N THR A 16 5.81 -12.32 -6.67
CA THR A 16 4.89 -11.23 -7.02
C THR A 16 5.64 -9.98 -7.46
N ALA A 17 6.00 -9.95 -8.73
CA ALA A 17 6.52 -8.77 -9.38
C ALA A 17 5.34 -7.86 -9.71
N THR A 18 5.47 -6.61 -9.37
CA THR A 18 4.79 -5.53 -10.09
C THR A 18 4.89 -5.82 -11.58
N VAL A 19 3.75 -5.89 -12.26
CA VAL A 19 3.65 -6.31 -13.66
C VAL A 19 4.44 -5.33 -14.53
N ALA A 20 5.59 -5.76 -15.03
CA ALA A 20 6.19 -5.16 -16.20
C ALA A 20 5.66 -5.92 -17.42
N LEU A 21 4.74 -5.31 -18.17
CA LEU A 21 4.28 -5.82 -19.45
C LEU A 21 5.31 -5.42 -20.51
N THR A 22 6.14 -6.36 -20.98
CA THR A 22 6.83 -6.21 -22.25
C THR A 22 5.99 -6.91 -23.31
N LEU A 23 5.23 -6.16 -24.07
CA LEU A 23 4.67 -6.60 -25.35
C LEU A 23 5.29 -5.76 -26.45
N GLY A 24 6.28 -6.30 -27.10
CA GLY A 24 6.68 -5.88 -28.43
C GLY A 24 5.70 -6.48 -29.45
N VAL A 25 4.73 -5.69 -29.90
CA VAL A 25 4.01 -5.90 -31.15
C VAL A 25 3.81 -4.53 -31.78
N GLY A 26 4.44 -4.31 -32.93
CA GLY A 26 4.24 -3.12 -33.72
C GLY A 26 2.79 -3.02 -34.19
N VAL A 27 2.14 -1.92 -33.83
CA VAL A 27 0.84 -1.52 -34.36
C VAL A 27 1.03 -0.20 -35.11
N PRO A 28 0.45 -0.03 -36.32
CA PRO A 28 0.61 1.19 -37.10
C PRO A 28 -0.06 2.37 -36.38
N ALA A 29 0.60 3.53 -36.46
CA ALA A 29 0.12 4.77 -35.88
C ALA A 29 -1.25 5.17 -36.46
N ALA A 30 -2.28 5.06 -35.62
CA ALA A 30 -3.54 5.77 -35.84
C ALA A 30 -3.38 7.20 -35.32
N THR A 31 -3.51 8.17 -36.22
CA THR A 31 -3.47 9.61 -35.91
C THR A 31 -4.63 9.95 -34.96
N ALA A 32 -4.34 10.05 -33.68
CA ALA A 32 -5.26 10.61 -32.71
C ALA A 32 -5.29 12.15 -32.90
N ARG A 33 -6.47 12.64 -33.22
CA ARG A 33 -6.78 14.06 -33.37
C ARG A 33 -6.60 14.75 -32.00
N ALA A 34 -5.73 15.74 -31.95
CA ALA A 34 -5.44 16.52 -30.75
C ALA A 34 -6.72 17.15 -30.18
N ALA A 35 -7.10 16.72 -29.01
CA ALA A 35 -8.08 17.40 -28.20
C ALA A 35 -7.34 18.33 -27.24
N GLY A 36 -7.65 19.62 -27.27
CA GLY A 36 -7.48 20.65 -26.29
C GLY A 36 -6.06 20.87 -25.72
N ALA A 37 -5.60 22.11 -25.81
CA ALA A 37 -4.38 22.58 -25.14
C ALA A 37 -4.33 22.23 -23.66
N PRO A 38 -3.15 21.92 -23.06
CA PRO A 38 -3.02 21.60 -21.65
C PRO A 38 -3.44 22.83 -20.83
N SER A 39 -4.42 22.65 -19.93
CA SER A 39 -4.74 23.58 -18.88
C SER A 39 -3.48 23.75 -18.01
N GLU A 40 -3.05 24.99 -17.77
CA GLU A 40 -2.00 25.30 -16.83
C GLU A 40 -2.25 24.60 -15.48
N ALA A 41 -1.21 23.99 -14.94
CA ALA A 41 -1.30 23.33 -13.64
C ALA A 41 -1.77 24.38 -12.60
N ALA A 42 -2.99 24.23 -12.12
CA ALA A 42 -3.53 25.12 -11.09
C ALA A 42 -2.89 24.81 -9.76
N ALA A 43 -1.82 25.54 -9.42
CA ALA A 43 -1.20 25.49 -8.10
C ALA A 43 -1.81 26.56 -7.21
N THR A 44 -2.57 26.16 -6.16
CA THR A 44 -3.03 27.09 -5.14
C THR A 44 -2.01 27.12 -4.00
N ALA A 45 -1.05 28.05 -4.07
CA ALA A 45 -0.13 28.31 -2.97
C ALA A 45 -0.80 29.24 -1.94
N ARG A 46 -0.92 28.80 -0.68
CA ARG A 46 -1.25 29.65 0.46
C ARG A 46 -0.04 29.73 1.39
N GLY A 47 0.54 30.95 1.47
CA GLY A 47 1.46 31.35 2.54
C GLY A 47 2.83 30.67 2.52
N HIS A 48 3.86 31.47 2.36
CA HIS A 48 5.25 31.04 2.46
C HIS A 48 5.56 30.69 3.92
N LEU A 49 5.64 29.39 4.25
CA LEU A 49 6.31 28.93 5.48
C LEU A 49 7.82 28.82 5.18
N PRO A 50 8.70 29.29 6.07
CA PRO A 50 10.13 29.14 5.90
C PRO A 50 10.48 27.65 5.66
N GLY A 51 11.16 27.35 4.56
CA GLY A 51 11.70 26.02 4.28
C GLY A 51 10.86 25.08 3.39
N PHE A 52 9.72 25.50 2.81
CA PHE A 52 9.03 24.73 1.79
C PHE A 52 9.04 25.45 0.43
N ASP A 53 9.65 24.81 -0.56
CA ASP A 53 9.63 25.23 -1.95
C ASP A 53 8.79 24.27 -2.79
N ALA A 54 7.74 24.77 -3.40
CA ALA A 54 6.83 24.00 -4.24
C ALA A 54 7.35 23.80 -5.67
N GLU A 55 8.31 24.59 -6.13
CA GLU A 55 8.77 24.58 -7.51
C GLU A 55 9.32 23.21 -7.96
N PRO A 56 10.15 22.50 -7.16
CA PRO A 56 10.61 21.17 -7.54
C PRO A 56 9.47 20.14 -7.71
N LEU A 57 8.40 20.28 -6.93
CA LEU A 57 7.21 19.42 -7.05
C LEU A 57 6.37 19.80 -8.26
N ALA A 58 6.14 21.09 -8.47
CA ALA A 58 5.38 21.60 -9.61
C ALA A 58 6.02 21.20 -10.96
N LYS A 59 7.35 21.27 -11.05
CA LYS A 59 8.09 20.79 -12.23
C LYS A 59 7.92 19.30 -12.48
N ARG A 60 7.84 18.47 -11.41
CA ARG A 60 7.64 17.03 -11.54
C ARG A 60 6.21 16.65 -11.90
N LEU A 61 5.23 17.46 -11.56
CA LEU A 61 3.84 17.22 -11.92
C LEU A 61 3.52 17.54 -13.38
N ALA A 62 4.37 18.30 -14.08
CA ALA A 62 4.19 18.49 -15.52
C ALA A 62 4.03 17.10 -16.19
N PRO A 63 3.04 16.92 -17.08
CA PRO A 63 2.82 15.63 -17.72
C PRO A 63 4.11 15.13 -18.36
N LEU A 64 4.66 14.04 -17.83
CA LEU A 64 5.83 13.38 -18.40
C LEU A 64 5.32 12.27 -19.31
N PRO A 65 5.45 12.40 -20.65
CA PRO A 65 5.14 11.31 -21.55
C PRO A 65 5.88 10.04 -21.09
N GLY A 66 5.14 8.96 -20.87
CA GLY A 66 5.71 7.72 -20.43
C GLY A 66 5.51 7.39 -18.94
N TYR A 67 5.24 8.36 -18.06
CA TYR A 67 5.16 8.12 -16.61
C TYR A 67 3.74 8.19 -16.04
N HIS A 68 2.98 9.23 -16.40
CA HIS A 68 1.60 9.35 -15.91
C HIS A 68 0.72 10.20 -16.84
N ALA A 69 -0.55 9.83 -16.92
CA ALA A 69 -1.60 10.58 -17.61
C ALA A 69 -2.25 11.63 -16.72
N GLY A 70 -2.15 11.46 -15.40
CA GLY A 70 -2.66 12.37 -14.40
C GLY A 70 -1.94 12.21 -13.06
N ALA A 71 -1.93 13.27 -12.26
CA ALA A 71 -1.29 13.29 -10.96
C ALA A 71 -2.02 14.24 -10.00
N LEU A 72 -2.00 13.85 -8.72
CA LEU A 72 -2.37 14.69 -7.58
C LEU A 72 -1.27 14.55 -6.53
N VAL A 73 -0.76 15.67 -6.05
CA VAL A 73 0.14 15.71 -4.89
C VAL A 73 -0.33 16.77 -3.92
N ARG A 74 -0.45 16.39 -2.67
CA ARG A 74 -0.78 17.26 -1.56
C ARG A 74 0.34 17.25 -0.53
N VAL A 75 0.83 18.41 -0.13
CA VAL A 75 1.82 18.59 0.92
C VAL A 75 1.21 19.38 2.06
N ASP A 76 1.32 18.85 3.27
CA ASP A 76 0.82 19.46 4.50
C ASP A 76 1.97 19.72 5.49
N GLY A 77 1.74 20.69 6.39
CA GLY A 77 2.63 21.08 7.48
C GLY A 77 1.90 21.16 8.83
N PRO A 78 2.48 21.82 9.85
CA PRO A 78 1.88 21.91 11.18
C PRO A 78 0.57 22.71 11.23
N GLY A 79 0.34 23.60 10.26
CA GLY A 79 -0.82 24.49 10.19
C GLY A 79 -2.13 23.80 9.77
N ARG A 80 -3.20 24.61 9.66
CA ARG A 80 -4.46 24.17 9.09
C ARG A 80 -4.43 24.29 7.56
N GLY A 81 -4.79 23.22 6.88
CA GLY A 81 -4.81 23.11 5.41
C GLY A 81 -3.45 22.80 4.81
N PRO A 82 -3.43 22.50 3.49
CA PRO A 82 -2.21 22.14 2.79
C PRO A 82 -1.26 23.33 2.64
N LEU A 83 0.04 23.03 2.67
CA LEU A 83 1.08 23.97 2.24
C LEU A 83 1.01 24.16 0.73
N TRP A 84 0.71 23.08 0.04
CA TRP A 84 0.60 23.08 -1.41
C TRP A 84 -0.23 21.89 -1.89
N THR A 85 -0.96 22.09 -2.96
CA THR A 85 -1.63 21.03 -3.72
C THR A 85 -1.42 21.28 -5.19
N GLY A 86 -0.90 20.30 -5.91
CA GLY A 86 -0.72 20.33 -7.35
C GLY A 86 -1.45 19.16 -8.01
N THR A 87 -1.99 19.44 -9.20
CA THR A 87 -2.65 18.44 -10.05
C THR A 87 -2.16 18.54 -11.47
N ALA A 88 -2.20 17.44 -12.20
CA ALA A 88 -1.91 17.39 -13.63
C ALA A 88 -2.89 16.45 -14.34
N GLY A 89 -3.11 16.67 -15.63
CA GLY A 89 -4.09 15.92 -16.41
C GLY A 89 -5.53 16.20 -15.95
N ALA A 90 -6.41 15.23 -16.11
CA ALA A 90 -7.83 15.33 -15.75
C ALA A 90 -8.10 14.97 -14.28
N VAL A 91 -7.20 15.32 -13.36
CA VAL A 91 -7.29 15.03 -11.91
C VAL A 91 -7.57 16.31 -11.15
N THR A 92 -8.55 16.28 -10.24
CA THR A 92 -8.87 17.41 -9.35
C THR A 92 -8.29 17.19 -7.95
N ALA A 93 -8.16 18.26 -7.17
CA ALA A 93 -7.58 18.22 -5.83
C ALA A 93 -8.42 17.39 -4.82
N ASP A 94 -9.69 17.21 -5.08
CA ASP A 94 -10.66 16.43 -4.30
C ASP A 94 -10.93 15.04 -4.91
N ALA A 95 -10.17 14.63 -5.94
CA ALA A 95 -10.37 13.37 -6.60
C ALA A 95 -10.30 12.17 -5.63
N HIS A 96 -11.24 11.26 -5.82
CA HIS A 96 -11.22 9.94 -5.19
C HIS A 96 -10.36 9.00 -6.02
N PHE A 97 -9.61 8.14 -5.35
CA PHE A 97 -8.77 7.15 -6.00
C PHE A 97 -8.68 5.85 -5.19
N ARG A 98 -8.41 4.75 -5.88
CA ARG A 98 -8.18 3.45 -5.25
C ARG A 98 -6.79 3.45 -4.63
N ILE A 99 -6.72 3.34 -3.29
CA ILE A 99 -5.46 3.53 -2.55
C ILE A 99 -4.58 2.28 -2.50
N GLY A 100 -5.05 1.15 -3.03
CA GLY A 100 -4.27 -0.09 -3.05
C GLY A 100 -3.72 -0.44 -1.66
N SER A 101 -2.48 -0.85 -1.59
CA SER A 101 -1.83 -1.31 -0.36
C SER A 101 -1.69 -0.27 0.76
N VAL A 102 -2.05 1.00 0.55
CA VAL A 102 -2.25 1.96 1.65
C VAL A 102 -3.38 1.48 2.58
N THR A 103 -4.33 0.70 2.07
CA THR A 103 -5.37 0.01 2.86
C THR A 103 -4.82 -0.78 4.04
N LYS A 104 -3.61 -1.37 3.90
CA LYS A 104 -2.99 -2.17 4.97
C LYS A 104 -2.81 -1.40 6.28
N ALA A 105 -2.48 -0.11 6.19
CA ALA A 105 -2.35 0.72 7.39
C ALA A 105 -3.68 0.85 8.15
N PHE A 106 -4.80 0.93 7.44
CA PHE A 106 -6.13 0.93 8.06
C PHE A 106 -6.44 -0.42 8.71
N THR A 107 -6.23 -1.52 7.99
CA THR A 107 -6.51 -2.88 8.47
C THR A 107 -5.68 -3.23 9.70
N HIS A 108 -4.38 -2.95 9.66
CA HIS A 108 -3.47 -3.20 10.78
C HIS A 108 -3.80 -2.31 11.98
N THR A 109 -4.23 -1.08 11.76
CA THR A 109 -4.68 -0.19 12.84
C THR A 109 -5.91 -0.77 13.57
N VAL A 110 -6.90 -1.29 12.82
CA VAL A 110 -8.08 -1.96 13.43
C VAL A 110 -7.64 -3.17 14.27
N ALA A 111 -6.76 -4.02 13.74
CA ALA A 111 -6.25 -5.18 14.49
C ALA A 111 -5.49 -4.76 15.76
N LEU A 112 -4.66 -3.72 15.69
CA LEU A 112 -3.92 -3.19 16.84
C LEU A 112 -4.83 -2.55 17.89
N GLN A 113 -5.98 -2.00 17.50
CA GLN A 113 -7.01 -1.56 18.45
C GLN A 113 -7.62 -2.76 19.18
N LEU A 114 -7.87 -3.88 18.49
CA LEU A 114 -8.33 -5.12 19.14
C LEU A 114 -7.27 -5.73 20.07
N VAL A 115 -5.98 -5.57 19.74
CA VAL A 115 -4.89 -5.91 20.66
C VAL A 115 -4.92 -5.02 21.91
N ALA A 116 -5.12 -3.71 21.74
CA ALA A 116 -5.24 -2.78 22.87
C ALA A 116 -6.46 -3.06 23.77
N GLU A 117 -7.52 -3.61 23.19
CA GLU A 117 -8.74 -4.05 23.88
C GLU A 117 -8.61 -5.44 24.51
N HIS A 118 -7.45 -6.08 24.41
CA HIS A 118 -7.17 -7.45 24.87
C HIS A 118 -8.09 -8.51 24.24
N ARG A 119 -8.63 -8.25 23.07
CA ARG A 119 -9.46 -9.20 22.28
C ARG A 119 -8.61 -10.11 21.41
N ILE A 120 -7.39 -9.72 21.11
CA ILE A 120 -6.37 -10.46 20.38
C ILE A 120 -5.07 -10.32 21.16
N GLY A 121 -4.39 -11.43 21.47
CA GLY A 121 -3.00 -11.38 21.94
C GLY A 121 -2.05 -11.16 20.75
N ILE A 122 -1.11 -10.22 20.89
CA ILE A 122 -0.17 -9.94 19.79
C ILE A 122 0.74 -11.14 19.49
N ASP A 123 1.01 -11.97 20.48
CA ASP A 123 1.83 -13.18 20.36
C ASP A 123 0.99 -14.45 20.28
N ASP A 124 -0.35 -14.33 20.20
CA ASP A 124 -1.22 -15.48 19.93
C ASP A 124 -0.87 -16.11 18.58
N PRO A 125 -0.88 -17.44 18.48
CA PRO A 125 -0.87 -18.12 17.19
C PRO A 125 -2.11 -17.71 16.39
N VAL A 126 -1.94 -17.15 15.19
CA VAL A 126 -3.08 -16.74 14.35
C VAL A 126 -4.03 -17.90 14.05
N ARG A 127 -3.49 -19.14 14.01
CA ARG A 127 -4.28 -20.36 13.82
C ARG A 127 -5.25 -20.64 14.98
N SER A 128 -4.96 -20.19 16.19
CA SER A 128 -5.90 -20.38 17.33
C SER A 128 -7.23 -19.65 17.11
N HIS A 129 -7.22 -18.57 16.36
CA HIS A 129 -8.41 -17.81 15.97
C HIS A 129 -9.02 -18.31 14.65
N LEU A 130 -8.20 -18.83 13.71
CA LEU A 130 -8.60 -19.23 12.37
C LEU A 130 -8.18 -20.68 12.06
N PRO A 131 -8.60 -21.69 12.86
CA PRO A 131 -8.10 -23.07 12.75
C PRO A 131 -8.43 -23.75 11.42
N ASP A 132 -9.55 -23.40 10.80
CA ASP A 132 -10.03 -23.97 9.54
C ASP A 132 -9.43 -23.30 8.29
N LEU A 133 -8.67 -22.23 8.51
CA LEU A 133 -8.10 -21.43 7.42
C LEU A 133 -6.57 -21.51 7.38
N ILE A 134 -5.92 -21.53 8.53
CA ILE A 134 -4.45 -21.58 8.63
C ILE A 134 -4.00 -23.03 8.78
N PRO A 135 -3.24 -23.59 7.83
CA PRO A 135 -2.76 -24.97 7.89
C PRO A 135 -1.88 -25.23 9.12
N ALA A 136 -1.84 -26.49 9.56
CA ALA A 136 -1.16 -26.91 10.80
C ALA A 136 0.35 -26.59 10.78
N GLU A 137 0.98 -26.67 9.62
CA GLU A 137 2.41 -26.35 9.44
C GLU A 137 2.75 -24.87 9.65
N TYR A 138 1.75 -23.99 9.71
CA TYR A 138 1.88 -22.58 10.09
C TYR A 138 1.34 -22.29 11.49
N GLY A 139 1.07 -23.34 12.28
CA GLY A 139 0.41 -23.25 13.58
C GLY A 139 1.11 -22.39 14.62
N GLY A 140 2.43 -22.19 14.50
CA GLY A 140 3.21 -21.33 15.40
C GLY A 140 3.34 -19.88 14.94
N VAL A 141 2.77 -19.50 13.79
CA VAL A 141 2.84 -18.12 13.30
C VAL A 141 1.97 -17.22 14.17
N THR A 142 2.57 -16.17 14.72
CA THR A 142 1.88 -15.23 15.63
C THR A 142 1.20 -14.08 14.89
N VAL A 143 0.25 -13.43 15.54
CA VAL A 143 -0.40 -12.20 15.06
C VAL A 143 0.66 -11.13 14.75
N ARG A 144 1.68 -10.96 15.62
CA ARG A 144 2.82 -10.07 15.40
C ARG A 144 3.48 -10.33 14.06
N GLN A 145 3.84 -11.59 13.79
CA GLN A 145 4.55 -11.99 12.56
C GLN A 145 3.72 -11.80 11.29
N VAL A 146 2.40 -11.88 11.41
CA VAL A 146 1.50 -11.55 10.30
C VAL A 146 1.46 -10.03 10.07
N LEU A 147 1.40 -9.23 11.14
CA LEU A 147 1.35 -7.77 11.04
C LEU A 147 2.67 -7.14 10.53
N ASP A 148 3.82 -7.67 10.92
CA ASP A 148 5.13 -7.14 10.52
C ASP A 148 5.74 -7.84 9.30
N HIS A 149 4.97 -8.70 8.63
CA HIS A 149 5.39 -9.43 7.43
C HIS A 149 6.58 -10.40 7.63
N THR A 150 6.73 -10.95 8.84
CA THR A 150 7.72 -12.01 9.15
C THR A 150 7.10 -13.41 9.28
N SER A 151 5.85 -13.59 8.85
CA SER A 151 5.07 -14.85 9.01
C SER A 151 5.65 -16.05 8.27
N GLY A 152 6.41 -15.85 7.20
CA GLY A 152 6.80 -16.94 6.28
C GLY A 152 5.61 -17.51 5.49
N PHE A 153 4.47 -16.85 5.42
CA PHE A 153 3.34 -17.25 4.60
C PHE A 153 3.67 -17.18 3.10
N PRO A 154 3.04 -18.03 2.26
CA PRO A 154 3.20 -17.97 0.82
C PRO A 154 2.68 -16.65 0.25
N ALA A 155 3.06 -16.37 -0.99
CA ALA A 155 2.46 -15.26 -1.73
C ALA A 155 0.94 -15.46 -1.88
N PRO A 156 0.14 -14.39 -2.00
CA PRO A 156 -1.27 -14.51 -2.35
C PRO A 156 -1.43 -15.32 -3.62
N ALA A 157 -2.47 -16.14 -3.68
CA ALA A 157 -2.81 -16.82 -4.92
C ALA A 157 -2.97 -15.79 -6.04
N PRO A 158 -2.47 -16.07 -7.25
CA PRO A 158 -2.78 -15.23 -8.39
C PRO A 158 -4.31 -15.19 -8.54
N THR A 159 -4.86 -14.02 -8.81
CA THR A 159 -6.29 -13.91 -9.17
C THR A 159 -6.60 -14.92 -10.26
N PRO A 160 -7.76 -15.64 -10.20
CA PRO A 160 -8.03 -16.84 -11.00
C PRO A 160 -8.01 -16.65 -12.52
N THR A 161 -7.81 -15.48 -13.00
CA THR A 161 -7.74 -15.15 -14.42
C THR A 161 -6.36 -14.64 -14.80
N PRO A 162 -5.88 -15.00 -16.00
CA PRO A 162 -4.71 -14.35 -16.53
C PRO A 162 -4.96 -12.84 -16.49
N ARG A 163 -4.07 -12.09 -15.85
CA ARG A 163 -4.13 -10.61 -15.74
C ARG A 163 -4.08 -9.88 -17.10
N ASN A 164 -4.15 -10.60 -18.19
CA ASN A 164 -4.08 -10.18 -19.58
C ASN A 164 -5.35 -10.50 -20.37
N GLY A 165 -6.40 -11.06 -19.75
CA GLY A 165 -7.71 -11.23 -20.38
C GLY A 165 -8.60 -10.01 -20.24
N PRO A 166 -9.55 -9.76 -21.17
CA PRO A 166 -10.48 -8.65 -21.05
C PRO A 166 -11.23 -8.67 -19.71
N GLY A 167 -11.28 -7.52 -19.01
CA GLY A 167 -12.04 -7.37 -17.77
C GLY A 167 -11.44 -8.05 -16.53
N TRP A 168 -10.19 -8.50 -16.57
CA TRP A 168 -9.54 -9.15 -15.43
C TRP A 168 -9.58 -8.29 -14.14
N TRP A 169 -9.61 -6.96 -14.25
CA TRP A 169 -9.69 -6.02 -13.13
C TRP A 169 -11.07 -5.98 -12.46
N LEU A 170 -12.10 -6.52 -13.09
CA LEU A 170 -13.46 -6.64 -12.53
C LEU A 170 -13.63 -7.93 -11.72
N MET A 171 -12.69 -8.85 -11.84
CA MET A 171 -12.77 -10.15 -11.18
C MET A 171 -12.21 -10.07 -9.76
N GLY A 172 -12.72 -10.94 -8.91
CA GLY A 172 -12.26 -11.08 -7.53
C GLY A 172 -12.66 -12.46 -7.01
N VAL A 173 -12.01 -12.86 -5.96
CA VAL A 173 -12.36 -14.05 -5.18
C VAL A 173 -12.85 -13.59 -3.81
N THR A 174 -13.53 -14.48 -3.06
CA THR A 174 -13.80 -14.15 -1.66
C THR A 174 -12.48 -14.11 -0.87
N PRO A 175 -12.36 -13.30 0.18
CA PRO A 175 -11.15 -13.27 1.00
C PRO A 175 -10.75 -14.64 1.55
N VAL A 176 -11.74 -15.47 1.93
CA VAL A 176 -11.54 -16.83 2.43
C VAL A 176 -10.94 -17.74 1.35
N ASP A 177 -11.52 -17.71 0.14
CA ASP A 177 -11.02 -18.53 -0.97
C ASP A 177 -9.62 -18.07 -1.40
N GLY A 178 -9.37 -16.76 -1.45
CA GLY A 178 -8.04 -16.23 -1.74
C GLY A 178 -6.96 -16.70 -0.77
N VAL A 179 -7.30 -16.85 0.51
CA VAL A 179 -6.37 -17.39 1.53
C VAL A 179 -6.21 -18.90 1.37
N ARG A 180 -7.32 -19.66 1.17
CA ARG A 180 -7.27 -21.11 0.96
C ARG A 180 -6.45 -21.48 -0.27
N ASP A 181 -6.69 -20.80 -1.37
CA ASP A 181 -5.98 -21.04 -2.63
C ASP A 181 -4.48 -20.79 -2.50
N ALA A 182 -4.09 -19.72 -1.79
CA ALA A 182 -2.68 -19.42 -1.54
C ALA A 182 -1.98 -20.57 -0.79
N PHE A 183 -2.59 -21.07 0.28
CA PHE A 183 -2.03 -22.19 1.03
C PHE A 183 -2.07 -23.51 0.24
N ALA A 184 -3.11 -23.76 -0.54
CA ALA A 184 -3.22 -24.96 -1.38
C ALA A 184 -2.13 -24.99 -2.47
N LEU A 185 -1.89 -23.85 -3.14
CA LEU A 185 -0.82 -23.72 -4.13
C LEU A 185 0.56 -23.92 -3.49
N ALA A 186 0.80 -23.36 -2.31
CA ALA A 186 2.04 -23.53 -1.56
C ALA A 186 2.26 -24.99 -1.13
N ALA A 187 1.20 -25.68 -0.70
CA ALA A 187 1.27 -27.09 -0.34
C ALA A 187 1.60 -28.00 -1.54
N ALA A 188 1.22 -27.59 -2.75
CA ALA A 188 1.55 -28.29 -3.99
C ALA A 188 2.94 -27.94 -4.55
N ASP A 189 3.60 -26.88 -4.05
CA ASP A 189 4.92 -26.44 -4.50
C ASP A 189 6.03 -27.03 -3.63
N ASP A 190 6.73 -28.02 -4.14
CA ASP A 190 7.86 -28.67 -3.48
C ASP A 190 9.03 -27.73 -3.19
N ALA A 191 9.27 -26.73 -4.06
CA ALA A 191 10.33 -25.77 -3.85
C ALA A 191 9.98 -24.82 -2.68
N TRP A 192 8.73 -24.35 -2.62
CA TRP A 192 8.24 -23.56 -1.50
C TRP A 192 8.35 -24.33 -0.17
N ARG A 193 7.86 -25.56 -0.12
CA ARG A 193 7.89 -26.39 1.10
C ARG A 193 9.30 -26.60 1.65
N ARG A 194 10.31 -26.70 0.78
CA ARG A 194 11.71 -26.89 1.18
C ARG A 194 12.43 -25.59 1.57
N HIS A 195 12.01 -24.45 1.02
CA HIS A 195 12.78 -23.20 1.11
C HIS A 195 11.99 -22.02 1.74
N ARG A 196 10.77 -22.28 2.22
CA ARG A 196 9.99 -21.23 2.91
C ARG A 196 10.79 -20.69 4.10
N PRO A 197 10.78 -19.36 4.31
CA PRO A 197 11.41 -18.78 5.51
C PRO A 197 10.73 -19.28 6.78
N ALA A 198 11.51 -19.54 7.82
CA ALA A 198 10.94 -19.76 9.14
C ALA A 198 10.29 -18.48 9.66
N PRO A 199 9.16 -18.57 10.38
CA PRO A 199 8.51 -17.39 10.94
C PRO A 199 9.46 -16.59 11.83
N GLY A 200 9.45 -15.26 11.70
CA GLY A 200 10.29 -14.34 12.46
C GLY A 200 11.74 -14.19 11.98
N THR A 201 12.15 -14.83 10.88
CA THR A 201 13.56 -14.81 10.44
C THR A 201 13.87 -13.84 9.31
N VAL A 202 12.88 -13.54 8.47
CA VAL A 202 13.02 -12.66 7.31
C VAL A 202 11.74 -11.86 7.15
N GLN A 203 11.85 -10.58 6.88
CA GLN A 203 10.68 -9.77 6.51
C GLN A 203 10.45 -9.89 5.01
N GLN A 204 9.29 -10.44 4.65
CA GLN A 204 8.83 -10.53 3.27
C GLN A 204 7.46 -9.87 3.14
N TYR A 205 7.41 -8.69 2.52
CA TYR A 205 6.14 -8.02 2.26
C TYR A 205 5.18 -8.93 1.52
N ASN A 206 3.99 -9.15 2.10
CA ASN A 206 3.05 -10.15 1.61
C ASN A 206 1.60 -9.72 1.83
N GLY A 207 0.82 -9.71 0.75
CA GLY A 207 -0.60 -9.36 0.78
C GLY A 207 -1.45 -10.37 1.56
N LEU A 208 -1.10 -11.65 1.52
CA LEU A 208 -1.81 -12.71 2.24
C LEU A 208 -1.88 -12.43 3.75
N ASN A 209 -0.81 -11.88 4.33
CA ASN A 209 -0.81 -11.46 5.72
C ASN A 209 -2.00 -10.56 6.05
N THR A 210 -2.24 -9.54 5.24
CA THR A 210 -3.31 -8.58 5.53
C THR A 210 -4.70 -9.12 5.20
N LEU A 211 -4.84 -10.04 4.24
CA LEU A 211 -6.10 -10.78 4.06
C LEU A 211 -6.43 -11.58 5.32
N VAL A 212 -5.46 -12.29 5.89
CA VAL A 212 -5.60 -13.04 7.15
C VAL A 212 -5.92 -12.09 8.31
N VAL A 213 -5.28 -10.92 8.41
CA VAL A 213 -5.62 -9.91 9.44
C VAL A 213 -7.07 -9.44 9.30
N GLY A 214 -7.55 -9.17 8.09
CA GLY A 214 -8.95 -8.80 7.87
C GLY A 214 -9.93 -9.88 8.34
N LEU A 215 -9.66 -11.14 8.02
CA LEU A 215 -10.47 -12.28 8.47
C LEU A 215 -10.37 -12.52 9.98
N LEU A 216 -9.21 -12.26 10.58
CA LEU A 216 -9.03 -12.29 12.04
C LEU A 216 -9.91 -11.22 12.72
N VAL A 217 -9.96 -10.00 12.17
CA VAL A 217 -10.85 -8.94 12.67
C VAL A 217 -12.31 -9.42 12.64
N GLU A 218 -12.80 -9.93 11.51
CA GLU A 218 -14.18 -10.45 11.41
C GLU A 218 -14.45 -11.58 12.39
N LYS A 219 -13.53 -12.54 12.53
CA LYS A 219 -13.67 -13.66 13.44
C LYS A 219 -13.78 -13.25 14.90
N VAL A 220 -12.97 -12.28 15.32
CA VAL A 220 -12.91 -11.82 16.71
C VAL A 220 -14.08 -10.90 17.05
N THR A 221 -14.51 -10.07 16.11
CA THR A 221 -15.56 -9.09 16.36
C THR A 221 -16.98 -9.61 16.10
N GLY A 222 -17.11 -10.55 15.17
CA GLY A 222 -18.41 -11.00 14.65
C GLY A 222 -19.03 -10.04 13.64
N ASN A 223 -18.39 -8.90 13.38
CA ASN A 223 -18.81 -7.90 12.39
C ASN A 223 -17.98 -8.06 11.11
N SER A 224 -18.47 -7.53 9.99
CA SER A 224 -17.67 -7.43 8.77
C SER A 224 -16.48 -6.47 8.98
N PHE A 225 -15.37 -6.72 8.30
CA PHE A 225 -14.22 -5.81 8.33
C PHE A 225 -14.60 -4.39 7.88
N ARG A 226 -15.54 -4.27 6.94
CA ARG A 226 -16.07 -2.98 6.48
C ARG A 226 -16.74 -2.20 7.62
N GLU A 227 -17.54 -2.87 8.46
CA GLU A 227 -18.19 -2.25 9.62
C GLU A 227 -17.17 -1.84 10.68
N GLU A 228 -16.19 -2.69 10.98
CA GLU A 228 -15.12 -2.38 11.93
C GLU A 228 -14.27 -1.20 11.45
N LEU A 229 -13.91 -1.15 10.16
CA LEU A 229 -13.22 -0.03 9.56
C LEU A 229 -14.02 1.29 9.71
N ASP A 230 -15.32 1.24 9.40
CA ASP A 230 -16.21 2.39 9.49
C ASP A 230 -16.33 2.90 10.94
N GLN A 231 -16.65 2.01 11.87
CA GLN A 231 -16.88 2.37 13.27
C GLN A 231 -15.62 2.82 14.00
N ARG A 232 -14.47 2.20 13.72
CA ARG A 232 -13.22 2.43 14.47
C ARG A 232 -12.35 3.54 13.89
N ILE A 233 -12.44 3.79 12.58
CA ILE A 233 -11.56 4.74 11.91
C ILE A 233 -12.36 5.80 11.15
N LEU A 234 -13.24 5.40 10.21
CA LEU A 234 -13.81 6.37 9.28
C LEU A 234 -14.72 7.39 9.97
N ARG A 235 -15.68 6.92 10.77
CA ARG A 235 -16.59 7.81 11.53
C ARG A 235 -15.88 8.66 12.58
N PRO A 236 -15.01 8.10 13.47
CA PRO A 236 -14.33 8.90 14.50
C PRO A 236 -13.44 9.99 13.91
N LEU A 237 -12.80 9.73 12.78
CA LEU A 237 -11.96 10.71 12.09
C LEU A 237 -12.72 11.57 11.07
N ARG A 238 -14.02 11.30 10.86
CA ARG A 238 -14.87 11.96 9.85
C ARG A 238 -14.25 11.88 8.44
N LEU A 239 -13.77 10.69 8.06
CA LEU A 239 -13.24 10.41 6.73
C LEU A 239 -14.40 10.15 5.76
N ARG A 240 -15.11 11.19 5.39
CA ARG A 240 -16.37 11.09 4.64
C ARG A 240 -16.18 10.70 3.17
N HIS A 241 -14.96 10.80 2.68
CA HIS A 241 -14.55 10.49 1.31
C HIS A 241 -13.71 9.22 1.24
N THR A 242 -13.75 8.41 2.29
CA THR A 242 -13.06 7.12 2.39
C THR A 242 -14.06 6.01 2.57
N SER A 243 -13.94 4.95 1.79
CA SER A 243 -14.83 3.79 1.87
C SER A 243 -14.14 2.50 1.44
N LEU A 244 -14.59 1.37 1.99
CA LEU A 244 -14.34 0.05 1.43
C LEU A 244 -15.62 -0.35 0.67
N PRO A 245 -15.60 -0.46 -0.67
CA PRO A 245 -16.79 -0.83 -1.43
C PRO A 245 -17.32 -2.22 -1.03
N ALA A 246 -18.63 -2.42 -1.16
CA ALA A 246 -19.23 -3.73 -0.97
C ALA A 246 -18.77 -4.72 -2.06
N SER A 247 -18.92 -6.01 -1.79
CA SER A 247 -18.67 -7.03 -2.82
C SER A 247 -19.53 -6.75 -4.05
N GLY A 248 -18.91 -6.78 -5.24
CA GLY A 248 -19.59 -6.47 -6.51
C GLY A 248 -19.70 -4.98 -6.85
N ASP A 249 -19.48 -4.06 -5.91
CA ASP A 249 -19.43 -2.63 -6.24
C ASP A 249 -18.08 -2.26 -6.82
N VAL A 250 -18.08 -1.99 -8.11
CA VAL A 250 -16.88 -1.67 -8.90
C VAL A 250 -16.67 -0.17 -9.10
N SER A 251 -17.59 0.66 -8.59
CA SER A 251 -17.61 2.11 -8.81
C SER A 251 -16.61 2.86 -7.92
N ILE A 252 -16.37 4.13 -8.26
CA ILE A 252 -15.68 5.10 -7.43
C ILE A 252 -16.66 6.22 -7.13
N PRO A 253 -16.94 6.53 -5.86
CA PRO A 253 -17.83 7.66 -5.51
C PRO A 253 -17.12 9.00 -5.79
N GLY A 254 -17.89 10.01 -6.15
CA GLY A 254 -17.43 11.39 -6.33
C GLY A 254 -16.50 11.62 -7.52
N PRO A 255 -15.83 12.80 -7.58
CA PRO A 255 -14.89 13.14 -8.63
C PRO A 255 -13.74 12.14 -8.67
N HIS A 256 -13.37 11.66 -9.86
CA HIS A 256 -12.22 10.77 -10.05
C HIS A 256 -11.71 10.84 -11.49
N ALA A 257 -10.45 10.51 -11.70
CA ALA A 257 -9.90 10.38 -13.03
C ALA A 257 -10.35 9.07 -13.70
N ARG A 258 -10.50 9.09 -15.02
CA ARG A 258 -10.49 7.85 -15.81
C ARG A 258 -9.06 7.35 -15.90
N VAL A 259 -8.86 6.07 -15.73
CA VAL A 259 -7.54 5.45 -15.74
C VAL A 259 -7.48 4.27 -16.68
N TYR A 260 -6.30 4.05 -17.24
CA TYR A 260 -6.09 3.09 -18.30
C TYR A 260 -4.87 2.19 -18.00
N VAL A 261 -4.92 0.97 -18.52
CA VAL A 261 -3.77 0.07 -18.66
C VAL A 261 -3.68 -0.31 -20.11
N GLY A 262 -2.71 0.25 -20.83
CA GLY A 262 -2.69 0.20 -22.30
C GLY A 262 -3.92 0.92 -22.88
N ALA A 263 -4.70 0.22 -23.67
CA ALA A 263 -5.95 0.73 -24.27
C ALA A 263 -7.20 0.49 -23.38
N ASP A 264 -7.10 -0.31 -22.34
CA ASP A 264 -8.22 -0.70 -21.52
C ASP A 264 -8.52 0.35 -20.44
N GLU A 265 -9.74 0.85 -20.38
CA GLU A 265 -10.20 1.66 -19.26
C GLU A 265 -10.45 0.76 -18.03
N VAL A 266 -9.65 0.98 -16.98
CA VAL A 266 -9.68 0.18 -15.75
C VAL A 266 -10.21 0.97 -14.54
N THR A 267 -10.95 2.04 -14.77
CA THR A 267 -11.50 2.90 -13.70
C THR A 267 -12.41 2.10 -12.76
N ARG A 268 -13.29 1.27 -13.30
CA ARG A 268 -14.15 0.38 -12.55
C ARG A 268 -13.40 -0.91 -12.23
N GLN A 269 -13.24 -1.25 -10.95
CA GLN A 269 -12.51 -2.44 -10.52
C GLN A 269 -13.22 -3.15 -9.38
N SER A 270 -13.05 -4.46 -9.31
CA SER A 270 -13.45 -5.25 -8.16
C SER A 270 -12.88 -4.64 -6.86
N PRO A 271 -13.63 -4.61 -5.74
CA PRO A 271 -13.10 -4.23 -4.44
C PRO A 271 -12.06 -5.22 -3.90
N TYR A 272 -11.96 -6.42 -4.48
CA TYR A 272 -10.84 -7.31 -4.17
C TYR A 272 -9.51 -6.64 -4.58
N PRO A 273 -8.45 -6.66 -3.76
CA PRO A 273 -8.20 -7.55 -2.63
C PRO A 273 -8.71 -7.06 -1.24
N TRP A 274 -9.84 -6.43 -1.15
CA TRP A 274 -10.59 -6.18 0.08
C TRP A 274 -9.74 -5.49 1.18
N ALA A 275 -9.56 -6.11 2.38
CA ALA A 275 -8.77 -5.57 3.49
C ALA A 275 -7.28 -5.34 3.17
N GLU A 276 -6.77 -5.96 2.10
CA GLU A 276 -5.38 -5.81 1.64
C GLU A 276 -5.18 -4.56 0.76
N GLY A 277 -6.21 -4.15 0.00
CA GLY A 277 -6.01 -3.10 -1.00
C GLY A 277 -7.28 -2.53 -1.64
N GLY A 278 -8.46 -2.74 -1.03
CA GLY A 278 -9.76 -2.41 -1.64
C GLY A 278 -10.30 -1.01 -1.32
N VAL A 279 -9.70 -0.26 -0.40
CA VAL A 279 -10.19 1.06 0.04
C VAL A 279 -10.04 2.11 -1.07
N ILE A 280 -11.03 3.00 -1.14
CA ILE A 280 -11.05 4.22 -1.95
C ILE A 280 -10.97 5.40 -0.99
N SER A 281 -10.18 6.44 -1.32
CA SER A 281 -10.02 7.62 -0.47
C SER A 281 -9.70 8.88 -1.30
N THR A 282 -9.47 9.98 -0.61
CA THR A 282 -8.95 11.26 -1.14
C THR A 282 -7.66 11.64 -0.43
N ALA A 283 -6.88 12.54 -1.03
CA ALA A 283 -5.64 13.01 -0.42
C ALA A 283 -5.88 13.69 0.95
N ALA A 284 -6.98 14.42 1.11
CA ALA A 284 -7.33 15.08 2.36
C ALA A 284 -7.69 14.10 3.48
N ASP A 285 -8.41 13.02 3.17
CA ASP A 285 -8.77 11.99 4.16
C ASP A 285 -7.55 11.15 4.53
N LEU A 286 -6.68 10.83 3.57
CA LEU A 286 -5.43 10.11 3.83
C LEU A 286 -4.48 10.92 4.72
N ASP A 287 -4.33 12.24 4.50
CA ASP A 287 -3.54 13.11 5.40
C ASP A 287 -4.12 13.11 6.82
N ARG A 288 -5.45 13.20 6.95
CA ARG A 288 -6.13 13.16 8.26
C ARG A 288 -5.93 11.82 8.98
N PHE A 289 -6.01 10.72 8.25
CA PHE A 289 -5.75 9.38 8.80
C PHE A 289 -4.30 9.25 9.28
N LEU A 290 -3.32 9.57 8.43
CA LEU A 290 -1.90 9.47 8.76
C LEU A 290 -1.54 10.37 9.96
N THR A 291 -2.08 11.59 9.98
CA THR A 291 -1.93 12.51 11.12
C THR A 291 -2.49 11.91 12.41
N ALA A 292 -3.68 11.33 12.38
CA ALA A 292 -4.30 10.71 13.55
C ALA A 292 -3.52 9.48 14.04
N LEU A 293 -2.99 8.69 13.12
CA LEU A 293 -2.20 7.51 13.44
C LEU A 293 -0.87 7.87 14.10
N LEU A 294 -0.09 8.76 13.49
CA LEU A 294 1.22 9.17 14.00
C LEU A 294 1.12 10.03 15.26
N SER A 295 0.06 10.83 15.44
CA SER A 295 -0.16 11.58 16.69
C SER A 295 -0.64 10.72 17.87
N GLY A 296 -0.92 9.42 17.67
CA GLY A 296 -1.38 8.50 18.71
C GLY A 296 -2.87 8.58 19.03
N ARG A 297 -3.68 9.26 18.21
CA ARG A 297 -5.14 9.35 18.41
C ARG A 297 -5.88 8.04 18.14
N LEU A 298 -5.28 7.15 17.34
CA LEU A 298 -5.89 5.87 16.95
C LEU A 298 -5.42 4.68 17.79
N LEU A 299 -4.23 4.77 18.39
CA LEU A 299 -3.62 3.71 19.16
C LEU A 299 -3.19 4.24 20.54
N PRO A 300 -3.61 3.59 21.65
CA PRO A 300 -3.20 3.99 22.99
C PRO A 300 -1.71 3.72 23.21
N PRO A 301 -1.08 4.39 24.21
CA PRO A 301 0.34 4.23 24.52
C PRO A 301 0.77 2.77 24.74
N SER A 302 -0.13 1.93 25.30
CA SER A 302 0.15 0.51 25.60
C SER A 302 0.57 -0.32 24.37
N VAL A 303 0.02 -0.01 23.17
CA VAL A 303 0.37 -0.72 21.93
C VAL A 303 1.21 0.11 20.96
N ARG A 304 1.41 1.41 21.23
CA ARG A 304 2.06 2.32 20.28
C ARG A 304 3.53 1.92 20.02
N ARG A 305 4.30 1.57 21.06
CA ARG A 305 5.69 1.13 20.89
C ARG A 305 5.76 -0.09 19.97
N LEU A 306 4.92 -1.09 20.25
CA LEU A 306 4.78 -2.28 19.44
C LEU A 306 4.39 -1.95 17.99
N ALA A 307 3.39 -1.10 17.81
CA ALA A 307 2.84 -0.75 16.49
C ALA A 307 3.89 -0.16 15.54
N PHE A 308 4.86 0.57 16.07
CA PHE A 308 5.92 1.23 15.31
C PHE A 308 7.30 0.54 15.44
N SER A 309 7.39 -0.66 16.03
CA SER A 309 8.65 -1.42 16.08
C SER A 309 8.89 -2.15 14.76
N VAL A 310 9.95 -1.79 14.05
CA VAL A 310 10.41 -2.54 12.89
C VAL A 310 11.23 -3.74 13.39
N PRO A 311 10.97 -4.98 12.92
CA PRO A 311 11.72 -6.15 13.39
C PRO A 311 13.18 -6.09 12.94
N GLU A 312 14.10 -6.57 13.81
CA GLU A 312 15.53 -6.61 13.50
C GLU A 312 15.90 -7.89 12.73
N VAL A 313 15.35 -8.03 11.55
CA VAL A 313 15.59 -9.17 10.66
C VAL A 313 15.98 -8.68 9.26
N PRO A 314 16.62 -9.55 8.46
CA PRO A 314 16.86 -9.23 7.06
C PRO A 314 15.57 -8.97 6.30
N ASN A 315 15.65 -8.10 5.30
CA ASN A 315 14.62 -7.94 4.29
C ASN A 315 14.84 -8.96 3.17
N ALA A 316 13.80 -9.63 2.73
CA ALA A 316 13.89 -10.57 1.61
C ALA A 316 14.39 -9.86 0.34
N PRO A 317 15.30 -10.45 -0.45
CA PRO A 317 15.90 -9.81 -1.62
C PRO A 317 14.87 -9.33 -2.66
N GLN A 318 13.76 -10.02 -2.79
CA GLN A 318 12.67 -9.66 -3.69
C GLN A 318 11.78 -8.52 -3.17
N ASN A 319 11.90 -8.16 -1.90
CA ASN A 319 11.14 -7.07 -1.29
C ASN A 319 11.85 -5.72 -1.51
N ARG A 320 11.53 -5.03 -2.59
CA ARG A 320 12.18 -3.77 -3.00
C ARG A 320 11.66 -2.54 -2.26
N HIS A 321 10.64 -2.68 -1.41
CA HIS A 321 10.00 -1.54 -0.72
C HIS A 321 10.90 -0.90 0.34
N CYS A 322 11.84 -1.64 0.91
CA CYS A 322 12.69 -1.18 2.00
C CYS A 322 14.03 -0.57 1.55
N GLY A 323 14.18 -0.28 0.26
CA GLY A 323 15.44 0.21 -0.31
C GLY A 323 16.51 -0.89 -0.39
N THR A 324 17.78 -0.48 -0.56
CA THR A 324 18.91 -1.38 -0.85
C THR A 324 19.62 -1.91 0.38
N ALA A 325 19.29 -1.45 1.58
CA ALA A 325 20.04 -1.75 2.80
C ALA A 325 19.90 -3.18 3.34
N GLY A 326 19.07 -4.02 2.72
CA GLY A 326 18.86 -5.41 3.14
C GLY A 326 18.21 -5.59 4.52
N LYS A 327 17.73 -4.51 5.14
CA LYS A 327 17.07 -4.49 6.44
C LYS A 327 15.55 -4.39 6.31
N ALA A 328 14.83 -4.97 7.27
CA ALA A 328 13.40 -4.78 7.40
C ALA A 328 13.02 -3.30 7.51
N CYS A 329 11.84 -2.93 7.04
CA CYS A 329 11.33 -1.56 7.14
C CYS A 329 9.85 -1.48 7.54
N PHE A 330 9.10 -2.57 7.45
CA PHE A 330 7.68 -2.58 7.82
C PHE A 330 7.50 -2.81 9.31
N ALA A 331 6.65 -1.98 9.92
CA ALA A 331 6.21 -2.16 11.30
C ALA A 331 4.79 -2.77 11.37
N PRO A 332 4.39 -3.35 12.51
CA PRO A 332 3.07 -3.94 12.70
C PRO A 332 1.89 -3.03 12.35
N VAL A 333 2.06 -1.72 12.39
CA VAL A 333 1.02 -0.72 12.01
C VAL A 333 0.77 -0.66 10.49
N GLY A 334 1.51 -1.45 9.70
CA GLY A 334 1.37 -1.49 8.24
C GLY A 334 2.08 -0.36 7.50
N LEU A 335 2.92 0.41 8.19
CA LEU A 335 3.75 1.46 7.60
C LEU A 335 5.19 1.01 7.42
N MET A 336 5.87 1.62 6.45
CA MET A 336 7.31 1.55 6.27
C MET A 336 8.00 2.69 7.02
N ARG A 337 9.14 2.42 7.65
CA ARG A 337 10.09 3.42 8.12
C ARG A 337 11.20 3.54 7.09
N LEU A 338 11.35 4.70 6.51
CA LEU A 338 12.39 4.98 5.52
C LEU A 338 13.25 6.17 5.97
N THR A 339 14.53 6.15 5.62
CA THR A 339 15.42 7.30 5.73
C THR A 339 15.72 7.81 4.34
N LEU A 340 15.39 9.05 4.06
CA LEU A 340 15.63 9.72 2.79
C LEU A 340 17.13 10.08 2.67
N ALA A 341 17.57 10.46 1.46
CA ALA A 341 18.97 10.72 1.16
C ALA A 341 19.60 11.84 2.02
N ASP A 342 18.79 12.80 2.47
CA ASP A 342 19.16 13.90 3.35
C ASP A 342 19.10 13.54 4.86
N GLY A 343 18.90 12.27 5.21
CA GLY A 343 18.83 11.77 6.58
C GLY A 343 17.46 11.98 7.25
N VAL A 344 16.46 12.48 6.54
CA VAL A 344 15.10 12.62 7.09
C VAL A 344 14.43 11.26 7.20
N THR A 345 14.01 10.90 8.41
CA THR A 345 13.19 9.70 8.62
C THR A 345 11.72 10.01 8.36
N VAL A 346 11.08 9.14 7.59
CA VAL A 346 9.65 9.21 7.29
C VAL A 346 8.96 7.88 7.55
N TRP A 347 7.70 7.95 7.96
CA TRP A 347 6.77 6.85 8.02
C TRP A 347 5.74 6.97 6.92
N GLY A 348 5.47 5.89 6.22
CA GLY A 348 4.50 5.93 5.13
C GLY A 348 4.18 4.60 4.52
N LYS A 349 3.36 4.62 3.49
CA LYS A 349 2.98 3.44 2.72
C LYS A 349 2.71 3.80 1.28
N THR A 350 3.20 2.99 0.37
CA THR A 350 2.83 3.02 -1.05
C THR A 350 1.67 2.07 -1.33
N GLY A 351 0.92 2.34 -2.37
CA GLY A 351 -0.16 1.48 -2.84
C GLY A 351 -0.33 1.52 -4.34
N SER A 352 -0.67 0.39 -4.92
CA SER A 352 -0.88 0.22 -6.35
C SER A 352 -2.20 -0.48 -6.63
N ARG A 353 -2.91 0.01 -7.63
CA ARG A 353 -4.05 -0.65 -8.28
C ARG A 353 -3.93 -0.42 -9.78
N PRO A 354 -4.54 -1.24 -10.65
CA PRO A 354 -4.52 -0.97 -12.08
C PRO A 354 -4.87 0.48 -12.39
N GLY A 355 -3.94 1.23 -13.01
CA GLY A 355 -4.10 2.65 -13.33
C GLY A 355 -3.94 3.64 -12.16
N TRP A 356 -3.61 3.19 -10.94
CA TRP A 356 -3.27 4.05 -9.80
C TRP A 356 -2.01 3.61 -9.09
N GLU A 357 -1.14 4.56 -8.82
CA GLU A 357 0.00 4.43 -7.95
C GLU A 357 -0.04 5.55 -6.91
N ASN A 358 -0.05 5.17 -5.64
CA ASN A 358 -0.36 6.10 -4.57
C ASN A 358 0.64 5.96 -3.43
N GLY A 359 0.63 6.95 -2.56
CA GLY A 359 1.34 6.87 -1.30
C GLY A 359 1.05 8.03 -0.39
N PHE A 360 1.37 7.83 0.86
CA PHE A 360 1.45 8.89 1.85
C PHE A 360 2.71 8.70 2.72
N PHE A 361 3.34 9.79 3.09
CA PHE A 361 4.51 9.80 3.97
C PHE A 361 4.47 11.01 4.89
N ALA A 362 5.03 10.86 6.11
CA ALA A 362 5.15 11.92 7.08
C ALA A 362 6.41 11.78 7.91
N THR A 363 6.96 12.92 8.36
CA THR A 363 7.93 12.92 9.46
C THR A 363 7.27 12.46 10.75
N PRO A 364 7.99 11.81 11.69
CA PRO A 364 7.44 11.34 12.96
C PRO A 364 6.75 12.46 13.78
N ASP A 365 7.25 13.69 13.67
CA ASP A 365 6.74 14.90 14.35
C ASP A 365 5.65 15.64 13.54
N LEU A 366 5.24 15.10 12.40
CA LEU A 366 4.20 15.64 11.53
C LEU A 366 4.50 17.04 10.95
N ARG A 367 5.75 17.51 11.02
CA ARG A 367 6.14 18.81 10.43
C ARG A 367 6.01 18.85 8.93
N ARG A 368 6.13 17.70 8.28
CA ARG A 368 5.90 17.55 6.84
C ARG A 368 5.16 16.25 6.55
N ARG A 369 4.15 16.36 5.72
CA ARG A 369 3.35 15.22 5.25
C ARG A 369 3.10 15.37 3.76
N VAL A 370 3.10 14.27 3.04
CA VAL A 370 2.78 14.22 1.61
C VAL A 370 1.81 13.08 1.33
N VAL A 371 0.84 13.35 0.49
CA VAL A 371 -0.04 12.34 -0.14
C VAL A 371 0.04 12.54 -1.63
N TYR A 372 0.20 11.46 -2.37
CA TYR A 372 0.18 11.50 -3.83
C TYR A 372 -0.69 10.40 -4.43
N SER A 373 -1.26 10.68 -5.60
CA SER A 373 -1.89 9.71 -6.48
C SER A 373 -1.48 10.02 -7.92
N LEU A 374 -0.93 9.02 -8.60
CA LEU A 374 -0.48 9.10 -9.98
C LEU A 374 -1.28 8.10 -10.81
N ASN A 375 -1.53 8.46 -12.07
CA ASN A 375 -2.18 7.58 -13.04
C ASN A 375 -1.16 7.16 -14.09
N PRO A 376 -0.42 6.04 -13.90
CA PRO A 376 0.55 5.56 -14.87
C PRO A 376 -0.13 5.29 -16.22
N ASN A 377 0.54 5.66 -17.30
CA ASN A 377 0.04 5.38 -18.66
C ASN A 377 0.55 4.04 -19.24
N GLY A 378 1.30 3.27 -18.43
CA GLY A 378 1.74 1.93 -18.78
C GLY A 378 2.95 1.84 -19.72
N THR A 379 3.62 2.97 -20.04
CA THR A 379 4.75 2.98 -20.98
C THR A 379 6.12 3.04 -20.30
N GLY A 380 6.19 3.35 -18.98
CA GLY A 380 7.43 3.37 -18.21
C GLY A 380 7.78 2.01 -17.61
N THR A 381 9.05 1.78 -17.31
CA THR A 381 9.51 0.62 -16.56
C THR A 381 9.20 0.77 -15.06
N SER A 382 9.12 -0.34 -14.34
CA SER A 382 8.90 -0.30 -12.88
C SER A 382 10.04 0.41 -12.12
N GLN A 383 11.27 0.40 -12.66
CA GLN A 383 12.40 1.11 -12.05
C GLN A 383 12.26 2.62 -12.23
N GLU A 384 12.01 3.08 -13.44
CA GLU A 384 11.80 4.51 -13.74
C GLU A 384 10.66 5.08 -12.89
N TYR A 385 9.58 4.32 -12.72
CA TYR A 385 8.47 4.72 -11.88
C TYR A 385 8.91 4.83 -10.40
N THR A 386 9.68 3.88 -9.90
CA THR A 386 10.20 3.91 -8.52
C THR A 386 11.10 5.13 -8.31
N ASP A 387 12.01 5.41 -9.25
CA ASP A 387 12.91 6.57 -9.20
C ASP A 387 12.13 7.89 -9.24
N TYR A 388 11.08 7.95 -10.05
CA TYR A 388 10.19 9.12 -10.11
C TYR A 388 9.49 9.35 -8.76
N VAL A 389 8.91 8.31 -8.15
CA VAL A 389 8.23 8.40 -6.85
C VAL A 389 9.20 8.80 -5.74
N LEU A 390 10.40 8.21 -5.70
CA LEU A 390 11.42 8.58 -4.72
C LEU A 390 11.85 10.05 -4.87
N ALA A 391 12.02 10.53 -6.10
CA ALA A 391 12.35 11.91 -6.38
C ALA A 391 11.21 12.87 -5.99
N LEU A 392 9.96 12.48 -6.21
CA LEU A 392 8.78 13.25 -5.83
C LEU A 392 8.65 13.33 -4.30
N VAL A 393 8.78 12.20 -3.61
CA VAL A 393 8.75 12.15 -2.14
C VAL A 393 9.91 12.94 -1.57
N GLY A 394 11.15 12.76 -2.06
CA GLY A 394 12.32 13.54 -1.63
C GLY A 394 12.08 15.05 -1.77
N ALA A 395 11.53 15.51 -2.90
CA ALA A 395 11.21 16.93 -3.11
C ALA A 395 10.18 17.46 -2.11
N ALA A 396 9.22 16.65 -1.68
CA ALA A 396 8.23 17.04 -0.67
C ALA A 396 8.85 17.26 0.73
N PHE A 397 9.98 16.62 1.02
CA PHE A 397 10.68 16.73 2.31
C PHE A 397 11.92 17.62 2.25
N THR A 398 12.26 18.23 1.12
CA THR A 398 13.36 19.18 1.01
C THR A 398 13.22 20.31 2.04
N GLY A 399 14.32 20.69 2.69
CA GLY A 399 14.35 21.71 3.73
C GLY A 399 13.82 21.27 5.10
N VAL A 400 13.46 20.01 5.27
CA VAL A 400 13.19 19.43 6.60
C VAL A 400 14.52 19.00 7.22
N PRO A 401 14.86 19.43 8.46
CA PRO A 401 16.06 18.96 9.14
C PRO A 401 16.05 17.45 9.34
N PRO A 402 17.23 16.78 9.34
CA PRO A 402 17.31 15.39 9.72
C PRO A 402 16.61 15.14 11.05
N THR A 403 15.77 14.14 11.12
CA THR A 403 15.09 13.76 12.36
C THR A 403 16.05 12.93 13.19
N ALA A 404 16.39 13.38 14.41
CA ALA A 404 17.01 12.52 15.41
C ALA A 404 16.15 11.26 15.61
N ALA A 405 16.80 10.11 15.68
CA ALA A 405 16.14 8.80 15.76
C ALA A 405 15.17 8.75 16.96
N GLU A 406 13.97 8.23 16.69
CA GLU A 406 12.86 7.87 17.59
C GLU A 406 12.02 9.00 18.19
N PRO A 407 10.68 8.84 18.19
CA PRO A 407 9.84 9.62 19.11
C PRO A 407 10.23 9.19 20.53
N ALA A 408 10.74 10.16 21.31
CA ALA A 408 11.05 9.97 22.72
C ALA A 408 9.82 9.39 23.44
N ASP A 409 10.03 8.32 24.18
CA ASP A 409 9.05 7.73 25.11
C ASP A 409 8.57 8.83 26.08
N PRO A 410 7.30 9.26 26.06
CA PRO A 410 6.82 10.25 27.02
C PRO A 410 6.77 9.71 28.47
N GLY A 411 7.19 8.46 28.72
CA GLY A 411 7.13 7.77 30.01
C GLY A 411 8.40 7.79 30.87
N HIS A 412 9.56 8.25 30.36
CA HIS A 412 10.78 8.29 31.18
C HIS A 412 11.01 9.68 31.77
N ARG A 413 10.19 10.08 32.74
CA ARG A 413 10.62 11.07 33.73
C ARG A 413 11.43 10.31 34.77
N SER A 414 12.75 10.48 34.75
CA SER A 414 13.66 10.08 35.81
C SER A 414 13.14 10.57 37.17
N ARG A 415 12.92 9.65 38.07
CA ARG A 415 12.83 9.96 39.53
C ARG A 415 14.24 10.09 40.09
#